data_541b1d0cb2a88dc8f15c2e50ba087695
#
_entry.id   541b1d0cb2a88dc8f15c2e50ba087695
#
_cell.length_a   1.000
_cell.length_b   1.000
_cell.length_c   1.000
_cell.angle_alpha   90.00
_cell.angle_beta   90.00
_cell.angle_gamma   90.00
#
_symmetry.space_group_name_H-M   'P 1'
#
loop_
_entity.id
_entity.type
_entity.pdbx_description
1 polymer ?
#
loop_
_entity_poly.entity_id
_entity_poly.type
_entity_poly.pdbx_seq_one_letter_code
_entity_poly.pdbx_strand_id
1 'polypeptide(L)'
;DLLRAINDDMAHAGLSVPPRLRVDGGMVANDWFVQNLADLCACPIDRPEVIETTAAGVAMLAMVKLGWYDSAADFAEGWHLDAAFEPSMPEDQRAQKQSAWRAALEPLLRGSEPPGD
;
A
#
# COMPACT_ATOMS: atom_id res chain seq x y z
N ASP A 1 -3.55 0.32 12.90
CA ASP A 1 -3.60 0.34 11.46
C ASP A 1 -2.24 0.81 10.95
N LEU A 2 -1.56 -0.05 10.18
CA LEU A 2 -0.17 0.13 9.74
C LEU A 2 0.05 1.43 8.97
N LEU A 3 -0.86 1.76 8.05
CA LEU A 3 -0.74 2.99 7.25
C LEU A 3 -0.84 4.25 8.09
N ARG A 4 -1.68 4.24 9.12
CA ARG A 4 -1.76 5.35 10.04
C ARG A 4 -0.48 5.51 10.85
N ALA A 5 0.09 4.40 11.34
CA ALA A 5 1.38 4.42 12.04
C ALA A 5 2.49 4.96 11.12
N ILE A 6 2.55 4.50 9.86
CA ILE A 6 3.50 5.02 8.87
C ILE A 6 3.30 6.52 8.63
N ASN A 7 2.06 6.98 8.49
CA ASN A 7 1.77 8.40 8.30
C ASN A 7 2.17 9.24 9.52
N ASP A 8 1.90 8.75 10.73
CA ASP A 8 2.29 9.38 11.98
C ASP A 8 3.82 9.46 12.08
N ASP A 9 4.55 8.40 11.74
CA ASP A 9 6.01 8.34 11.73
C ASP A 9 6.60 9.29 10.67
N MET A 10 6.02 9.34 9.47
CA MET A 10 6.43 10.27 8.42
C MET A 10 6.24 11.72 8.86
N ALA A 11 5.12 12.04 9.49
CA ALA A 11 4.86 13.39 10.02
C ALA A 11 5.88 13.77 11.10
N HIS A 12 6.22 12.85 12.02
CA HIS A 12 7.25 13.07 13.03
C HIS A 12 8.65 13.26 12.43
N ALA A 13 8.92 12.60 11.31
CA ALA A 13 10.18 12.75 10.56
C ALA A 13 10.21 14.01 9.67
N GLY A 14 9.13 14.82 9.65
CA GLY A 14 9.02 16.00 8.79
C GLY A 14 8.84 15.65 7.30
N LEU A 15 8.42 14.42 7.00
CA LEU A 15 8.16 13.96 5.65
C LEU A 15 6.68 14.18 5.28
N SER A 16 6.43 14.50 4.00
CA SER A 16 5.06 14.62 3.50
C SER A 16 4.48 13.23 3.27
N VAL A 17 3.24 13.01 3.72
CA VAL A 17 2.47 11.82 3.34
C VAL A 17 2.22 11.87 1.83
N PRO A 18 2.47 10.79 1.08
CA PRO A 18 2.16 10.76 -0.34
C PRO A 18 0.66 10.99 -0.56
N PRO A 19 0.30 11.84 -1.52
CA PRO A 19 -1.12 12.14 -1.80
C PRO A 19 -1.87 10.94 -2.38
N ARG A 20 -1.16 9.97 -2.90
CA ARG A 20 -1.69 8.74 -3.50
C ARG A 20 -0.75 7.57 -3.19
N LEU A 21 -1.32 6.37 -3.03
CA LEU A 21 -0.54 5.13 -2.86
C LEU A 21 -0.52 4.35 -4.17
N ARG A 22 0.60 3.73 -4.47
CA ARG A 22 0.70 2.72 -5.53
C ARG A 22 0.74 1.34 -4.91
N VAL A 23 0.01 0.40 -5.50
CA VAL A 23 -0.10 -0.98 -5.01
C VAL A 23 0.29 -1.97 -6.11
N ASP A 24 0.80 -3.11 -5.72
CA ASP A 24 1.22 -4.19 -6.60
C ASP A 24 0.94 -5.57 -6.00
N GLY A 25 1.25 -6.60 -6.75
CA GLY A 25 1.07 -8.00 -6.38
C GLY A 25 -0.28 -8.59 -6.80
N GLY A 26 -0.39 -9.90 -6.81
CA GLY A 26 -1.55 -10.62 -7.36
C GLY A 26 -2.89 -10.27 -6.71
N MET A 27 -2.92 -9.88 -5.42
CA MET A 27 -4.17 -9.50 -4.74
C MET A 27 -4.81 -8.22 -5.28
N VAL A 28 -4.02 -7.32 -5.86
CA VAL A 28 -4.54 -6.04 -6.36
C VAL A 28 -5.30 -6.18 -7.68
N ALA A 29 -5.29 -7.35 -8.30
CA ALA A 29 -6.18 -7.68 -9.41
C ALA A 29 -7.67 -7.68 -9.02
N ASN A 30 -7.99 -7.76 -7.72
CA ASN A 30 -9.34 -7.71 -7.20
C ASN A 30 -9.75 -6.26 -6.89
N ASP A 31 -10.62 -5.68 -7.71
CA ASP A 31 -11.11 -4.30 -7.56
C ASP A 31 -11.76 -4.04 -6.20
N TRP A 32 -12.55 -5.01 -5.71
CA TRP A 32 -13.19 -4.90 -4.40
C TRP A 32 -12.15 -4.77 -3.28
N PHE A 33 -11.06 -5.53 -3.36
CA PHE A 33 -9.98 -5.46 -2.39
C PHE A 33 -9.30 -4.09 -2.40
N VAL A 34 -8.96 -3.58 -3.60
CA VAL A 34 -8.28 -2.28 -3.73
C VAL A 34 -9.20 -1.13 -3.33
N GLN A 35 -10.49 -1.18 -3.68
CA GLN A 35 -11.46 -0.19 -3.23
C GLN A 35 -11.60 -0.17 -1.71
N ASN A 36 -11.71 -1.34 -1.06
CA ASN A 36 -11.75 -1.40 0.42
C ASN A 36 -10.47 -0.87 1.06
N LEU A 37 -9.31 -1.09 0.42
CA LEU A 37 -8.05 -0.55 0.89
C LEU A 37 -8.06 0.98 0.81
N ALA A 38 -8.48 1.57 -0.31
CA ALA A 38 -8.63 3.02 -0.46
C ALA A 38 -9.57 3.60 0.60
N ASP A 39 -10.71 2.96 0.81
CA ASP A 39 -11.73 3.38 1.77
C ASP A 39 -11.23 3.34 3.23
N LEU A 40 -10.59 2.25 3.64
CA LEU A 40 -10.09 2.07 5.00
C LEU A 40 -8.89 2.97 5.32
N CYS A 41 -8.06 3.24 4.31
CA CYS A 41 -6.88 4.12 4.45
C CYS A 41 -7.24 5.59 4.27
N ALA A 42 -8.41 5.92 3.75
CA ALA A 42 -8.81 7.25 3.33
C ALA A 42 -7.79 7.90 2.39
N CYS A 43 -7.22 7.10 1.49
CA CYS A 43 -6.16 7.52 0.59
C CYS A 43 -6.44 6.98 -0.82
N PRO A 44 -6.32 7.81 -1.86
CA PRO A 44 -6.39 7.36 -3.23
C PRO A 44 -5.34 6.31 -3.55
N ILE A 45 -5.71 5.30 -4.32
CA ILE A 45 -4.83 4.20 -4.70
C ILE A 45 -4.76 4.07 -6.21
N ASP A 46 -3.55 3.98 -6.74
CA ASP A 46 -3.26 3.73 -8.15
C ASP A 46 -2.76 2.30 -8.33
N ARG A 47 -3.41 1.55 -9.21
CA ARG A 47 -2.99 0.23 -9.63
C ARG A 47 -2.31 0.33 -11.01
N PRO A 48 -1.11 -0.23 -11.19
CA PRO A 48 -0.45 -0.29 -12.48
C PRO A 48 -1.03 -1.42 -13.36
N GLU A 49 -0.83 -1.32 -14.68
CA GLU A 49 -1.13 -2.41 -15.62
C GLU A 49 -0.31 -3.66 -15.32
N VAL A 50 0.97 -3.48 -14.96
CA VAL A 50 1.87 -4.57 -14.55
C VAL A 50 1.86 -4.69 -13.03
N ILE A 51 1.16 -5.68 -12.52
CA ILE A 51 1.02 -5.93 -11.07
C ILE A 51 2.13 -6.83 -10.49
N GLU A 52 2.94 -7.49 -11.32
CA GLU A 52 4.05 -8.35 -10.93
C GLU A 52 5.37 -7.57 -10.89
N THR A 53 5.48 -6.64 -9.96
CA THR A 53 6.61 -5.70 -9.89
C THR A 53 7.93 -6.36 -9.52
N THR A 54 7.92 -7.47 -8.78
CA THR A 54 9.14 -8.23 -8.45
C THR A 54 9.78 -8.78 -9.73
N ALA A 55 9.00 -9.44 -10.59
CA ALA A 55 9.48 -9.95 -11.87
C ALA A 55 9.91 -8.80 -12.80
N ALA A 56 9.13 -7.74 -12.86
CA ALA A 56 9.46 -6.55 -13.64
C ALA A 56 10.77 -5.89 -13.15
N GLY A 57 11.00 -5.83 -11.84
CA GLY A 57 12.23 -5.28 -11.27
C GLY A 57 13.47 -6.10 -11.63
N VAL A 58 13.38 -7.43 -11.59
CA VAL A 58 14.48 -8.31 -12.02
C VAL A 58 14.76 -8.14 -13.52
N ALA A 59 13.69 -8.11 -14.34
CA ALA A 59 13.82 -7.88 -15.78
C ALA A 59 14.46 -6.51 -16.08
N MET A 60 14.05 -5.45 -15.35
CA MET A 60 14.64 -4.12 -15.46
C MET A 60 16.15 -4.15 -15.21
N LEU A 61 16.61 -4.77 -14.13
CA LEU A 61 18.04 -4.86 -13.81
C LEU A 61 18.82 -5.56 -14.92
N ALA A 62 18.27 -6.64 -15.49
CA ALA A 62 18.87 -7.34 -16.61
C ALA A 62 18.93 -6.46 -17.88
N MET A 63 17.84 -5.77 -18.21
CA MET A 63 17.76 -4.90 -19.38
C MET A 63 18.70 -3.69 -19.30
N VAL A 64 18.82 -3.06 -18.13
CA VAL A 64 19.80 -2.00 -17.89
C VAL A 64 21.22 -2.54 -18.06
N LYS A 65 21.51 -3.73 -17.51
CA LYS A 65 22.84 -4.37 -17.65
C LYS A 65 23.18 -4.73 -19.09
N LEU A 66 22.18 -5.06 -19.91
CA LEU A 66 22.33 -5.37 -21.34
C LEU A 66 22.37 -4.11 -22.23
N GLY A 67 22.18 -2.93 -21.64
CA GLY A 67 22.18 -1.67 -22.38
C GLY A 67 20.89 -1.42 -23.20
N TRP A 68 19.78 -2.08 -22.86
CA TRP A 68 18.48 -1.83 -23.49
C TRP A 68 17.80 -0.60 -22.90
N TYR A 69 18.13 -0.24 -21.66
CA TYR A 69 17.77 1.00 -20.98
C TYR A 69 19.02 1.62 -20.39
N ASP A 70 19.11 2.94 -20.41
CA ASP A 70 20.26 3.65 -19.86
C ASP A 70 20.23 3.66 -18.32
N SER A 71 19.02 3.64 -17.75
CA SER A 71 18.84 3.67 -16.29
C SER A 71 17.54 3.00 -15.84
N ALA A 72 17.40 2.77 -14.54
CA ALA A 72 16.15 2.35 -13.93
C ALA A 72 15.03 3.41 -14.07
N ALA A 73 15.39 4.68 -14.19
CA ALA A 73 14.44 5.77 -14.39
C ALA A 73 13.77 5.67 -15.77
N ASP A 74 14.56 5.36 -16.83
CA ASP A 74 14.03 5.20 -18.18
C ASP A 74 13.07 4.01 -18.28
N PHE A 75 13.36 2.91 -17.53
CA PHE A 75 12.43 1.80 -17.43
C PHE A 75 11.12 2.24 -16.73
N ALA A 76 11.22 3.07 -15.70
CA ALA A 76 10.07 3.54 -14.92
C ALA A 76 9.14 4.46 -15.72
N GLU A 77 9.60 5.07 -16.84
CA GLU A 77 8.75 5.82 -17.78
C GLU A 77 7.69 4.93 -18.45
N GLY A 78 7.94 3.62 -18.52
CA GLY A 78 6.99 2.61 -18.98
C GLY A 78 5.89 2.25 -17.97
N TRP A 79 5.83 2.93 -16.82
CA TRP A 79 4.75 2.71 -15.84
C TRP A 79 3.43 3.30 -16.39
N HIS A 80 2.42 2.44 -16.52
CA HIS A 80 1.09 2.84 -16.96
C HIS A 80 0.06 2.54 -15.88
N LEU A 81 -0.88 3.48 -15.70
CA LEU A 81 -2.01 3.35 -14.79
C LEU A 81 -3.06 2.45 -15.44
N ASP A 82 -3.45 1.37 -14.76
CA ASP A 82 -4.62 0.55 -15.11
C ASP A 82 -5.89 1.16 -14.52
N ALA A 83 -5.92 1.37 -13.19
CA ALA A 83 -7.07 1.89 -12.50
C ALA A 83 -6.69 2.76 -11.29
N ALA A 84 -7.51 3.78 -11.04
CA ALA A 84 -7.44 4.62 -9.85
C ALA A 84 -8.67 4.40 -8.97
N PHE A 85 -8.47 4.24 -7.67
CA PHE A 85 -9.50 4.02 -6.67
C PHE A 85 -9.51 5.18 -5.69
N GLU A 86 -10.63 5.90 -5.65
CA GLU A 86 -10.84 7.01 -4.72
C GLU A 86 -11.60 6.53 -3.49
N PRO A 87 -11.27 7.01 -2.27
CA PRO A 87 -12.04 6.70 -1.07
C PRO A 87 -13.49 7.11 -1.22
N SER A 88 -14.42 6.19 -0.99
CA SER A 88 -15.86 6.43 -1.11
C SER A 88 -16.65 6.14 0.19
N MET A 89 -16.02 5.45 1.14
CA MET A 89 -16.64 5.07 2.42
C MET A 89 -16.78 6.28 3.34
N PRO A 90 -17.98 6.55 3.90
CA PRO A 90 -18.20 7.56 4.91
C PRO A 90 -17.29 7.37 6.14
N GLU A 91 -16.89 8.48 6.77
CA GLU A 91 -15.93 8.46 7.88
C GLU A 91 -16.44 7.67 9.09
N ASP A 92 -17.73 7.77 9.40
CA ASP A 92 -18.37 7.02 10.48
C ASP A 92 -18.30 5.50 10.27
N GLN A 93 -18.55 5.03 9.05
CA GLN A 93 -18.42 3.61 8.71
C GLN A 93 -16.97 3.14 8.77
N ARG A 94 -16.03 3.95 8.30
CA ARG A 94 -14.60 3.68 8.39
C ARG A 94 -14.16 3.57 9.84
N ALA A 95 -14.53 4.54 10.68
CA ALA A 95 -14.21 4.54 12.10
C ALA A 95 -14.78 3.29 12.81
N GLN A 96 -16.01 2.89 12.47
CA GLN A 96 -16.63 1.67 13.03
C GLN A 96 -15.83 0.41 12.66
N LYS A 97 -15.46 0.25 11.39
CA LYS A 97 -14.66 -0.90 10.94
C LYS A 97 -13.28 -0.94 11.60
N GLN A 98 -12.61 0.21 11.71
CA GLN A 98 -11.32 0.33 12.36
C GLN A 98 -11.40 0.01 13.87
N SER A 99 -12.47 0.45 14.54
CA SER A 99 -12.73 0.14 15.96
C SER A 99 -12.96 -1.36 16.17
N ALA A 100 -13.80 -1.99 15.33
CA ALA A 100 -14.04 -3.42 15.39
C ALA A 100 -12.76 -4.24 15.18
N TRP A 101 -11.91 -3.83 14.25
CA TRP A 101 -10.61 -4.46 14.02
C TRP A 101 -9.69 -4.37 15.24
N ARG A 102 -9.58 -3.17 15.85
CA ARG A 102 -8.77 -2.99 17.06
C ARG A 102 -9.27 -3.85 18.21
N ALA A 103 -10.59 -3.89 18.42
CA ALA A 103 -11.20 -4.73 19.45
C ALA A 103 -10.91 -6.22 19.23
N ALA A 104 -10.87 -6.68 17.97
CA ALA A 104 -10.52 -8.06 17.65
C ALA A 104 -9.03 -8.38 17.87
N LEU A 105 -8.14 -7.39 17.70
CA LEU A 105 -6.69 -7.57 17.92
C LEU A 105 -6.30 -7.52 19.41
N GLU A 106 -7.03 -6.76 20.23
CA GLU A 106 -6.65 -6.51 21.63
C GLU A 106 -6.40 -7.78 22.46
N PRO A 107 -7.24 -8.85 22.38
CA PRO A 107 -6.97 -10.09 23.09
C PRO A 107 -5.68 -10.80 22.66
N LEU A 108 -5.32 -10.69 21.38
CA LEU A 108 -4.11 -11.30 20.83
C LEU A 108 -2.84 -10.57 21.31
N LEU A 109 -2.91 -9.26 21.43
CA LEU A 109 -1.80 -8.43 21.90
C LEU A 109 -1.56 -8.63 23.41
N ARG A 110 -2.62 -8.79 24.20
CA ARG A 110 -2.51 -9.07 25.65
C ARG A 110 -2.01 -10.47 25.95
N GLY A 111 -2.28 -11.45 25.07
CA GLY A 111 -1.81 -12.84 25.23
C GLY A 111 -0.31 -13.05 24.92
N SER A 112 0.38 -12.04 24.41
CA SER A 112 1.80 -12.10 24.04
C SER A 112 2.74 -11.51 25.10
N GLU A 113 2.23 -11.03 26.26
CA GLU A 113 3.11 -10.68 27.38
C GLU A 113 3.69 -11.98 27.96
N PRO A 114 5.03 -12.12 28.02
CA PRO A 114 5.65 -13.27 28.69
C PRO A 114 5.24 -13.27 30.17
N PRO A 115 5.02 -14.46 30.78
CA PRO A 115 4.75 -14.53 32.21
C PRO A 115 5.90 -13.82 32.94
N GLY A 116 5.55 -12.77 33.70
CA GLY A 116 6.52 -12.03 34.46
C GLY A 116 7.22 -12.97 35.44
N ASP A 117 8.54 -12.85 35.55
CA ASP A 117 9.39 -13.51 36.56
C ASP A 117 8.97 -13.14 38.01
#